data_6a1f4bac9cb09fb3d3b58172f17a4dca
#
_entry.id   6a1f4bac9cb09fb3d3b58172f17a4dca
#
_cell.length_a   1.000
_cell.length_b   1.000
_cell.length_c   1.000
_cell.angle_alpha   90.00
_cell.angle_beta   90.00
_cell.angle_gamma   90.00
#
_symmetry.space_group_name_H-M   'P 1'
#
loop_
_entity.id
_entity.type
_entity.pdbx_description
1 polymer ?
#
loop_
_entity_poly.entity_id
_entity_poly.type
_entity_poly.pdbx_seq_one_letter_code
_entity_poly.pdbx_strand_id
1 'polypeptide(L)'
;MIRAATTEDLTELSRLYVAYRVFYGEGPEEQRAAAFILDRLRQSSGRYFLAWNGRDAIGFMHLMPSTNTLAMRPIWLLEDLYVDVSARGQGVATALLSHAEAFARSTGAERLTLATAHDNLAAQHIYKKLGYVREDHFLYFHRLLEP
;
A
#
# COMPACT_ATOMS: atom_id res chain seq x y z
N MET A 1 16.50 1.16 -1.58
CA MET A 1 16.01 2.35 -2.34
C MET A 1 14.53 2.20 -2.63
N ILE A 2 13.76 3.27 -2.50
CA ILE A 2 12.31 3.26 -2.80
C ILE A 2 12.03 4.24 -3.93
N ARG A 3 11.28 3.79 -4.93
CA ARG A 3 10.85 4.65 -6.04
C ARG A 3 9.47 4.27 -6.57
N ALA A 4 8.86 5.18 -7.29
CA ALA A 4 7.59 4.90 -7.97
C ALA A 4 7.78 3.77 -9.00
N ALA A 5 6.79 2.89 -9.06
CA ALA A 5 6.75 1.81 -10.05
C ALA A 5 6.22 2.34 -11.39
N THR A 6 6.75 1.77 -12.46
CA THR A 6 6.30 2.01 -13.82
C THR A 6 5.85 0.69 -14.48
N THR A 7 5.33 0.75 -15.68
CA THR A 7 4.97 -0.47 -16.43
C THR A 7 6.16 -1.40 -16.67
N GLU A 8 7.38 -0.88 -16.66
CA GLU A 8 8.60 -1.69 -16.77
C GLU A 8 8.85 -2.57 -15.55
N ASP A 9 8.25 -2.23 -14.42
CA ASP A 9 8.37 -2.98 -13.17
C ASP A 9 7.28 -4.04 -12.99
N LEU A 10 6.47 -4.30 -14.03
CA LEU A 10 5.32 -5.19 -13.94
C LEU A 10 5.66 -6.57 -13.38
N THR A 11 6.75 -7.18 -13.81
CA THR A 11 7.14 -8.52 -13.38
C THR A 11 7.38 -8.57 -11.86
N GLU A 12 8.17 -7.66 -11.35
CA GLU A 12 8.51 -7.62 -9.92
C GLU A 12 7.31 -7.20 -9.05
N LEU A 13 6.56 -6.20 -9.50
CA LEU A 13 5.37 -5.77 -8.75
C LEU A 13 4.30 -6.86 -8.74
N SER A 14 4.06 -7.54 -9.87
CA SER A 14 3.10 -8.66 -9.93
C SER A 14 3.52 -9.81 -9.03
N ARG A 15 4.80 -10.13 -8.98
CA ARG A 15 5.34 -11.18 -8.09
C ARG A 15 5.03 -10.87 -6.63
N LEU A 16 5.31 -9.65 -6.19
CA LEU A 16 5.01 -9.20 -4.83
C LEU A 16 3.51 -9.14 -4.55
N TYR A 17 2.73 -8.68 -5.52
CA TYR A 17 1.27 -8.62 -5.39
C TYR A 17 0.65 -10.01 -5.24
N VAL A 18 1.10 -11.00 -6.01
CA VAL A 18 0.66 -12.39 -5.85
C VAL A 18 0.99 -12.92 -4.45
N ALA A 19 2.21 -12.66 -3.97
CA ALA A 19 2.62 -13.07 -2.62
C ALA A 19 1.75 -12.39 -1.54
N TYR A 20 1.41 -11.14 -1.71
CA TYR A 20 0.50 -10.39 -0.84
C TYR A 20 -0.89 -11.02 -0.82
N ARG A 21 -1.46 -11.37 -1.99
CA ARG A 21 -2.76 -12.05 -2.08
C ARG A 21 -2.75 -13.38 -1.33
N VAL A 22 -1.72 -14.19 -1.54
CA VAL A 22 -1.55 -15.49 -0.87
C VAL A 22 -1.44 -15.31 0.65
N PHE A 23 -0.72 -14.30 1.10
CA PHE A 23 -0.64 -13.95 2.52
C PHE A 23 -2.01 -13.69 3.15
N TYR A 24 -2.93 -13.08 2.40
CA TYR A 24 -4.30 -12.82 2.85
C TYR A 24 -5.29 -13.94 2.52
N GLY A 25 -4.79 -15.12 2.13
CA GLY A 25 -5.63 -16.33 1.93
C GLY A 25 -6.27 -16.43 0.56
N GLU A 26 -5.90 -15.56 -0.38
CA GLU A 26 -6.41 -15.61 -1.76
C GLU A 26 -5.58 -16.57 -2.62
N GLY A 27 -6.17 -17.08 -3.69
CA GLY A 27 -5.42 -17.84 -4.69
C GLY A 27 -4.43 -16.95 -5.45
N PRO A 28 -3.32 -17.51 -5.97
CA PRO A 28 -2.32 -16.70 -6.67
C PRO A 28 -2.84 -16.03 -7.93
N GLU A 29 -3.57 -16.74 -8.77
CA GLU A 29 -4.16 -16.23 -10.02
C GLU A 29 -3.19 -15.34 -10.81
N GLU A 30 -2.00 -15.86 -11.10
CA GLU A 30 -0.86 -15.07 -11.57
C GLU A 30 -1.14 -14.24 -12.83
N GLN A 31 -1.84 -14.83 -13.82
CA GLN A 31 -2.15 -14.12 -15.07
C GLN A 31 -3.15 -12.99 -14.83
N ARG A 32 -4.19 -13.24 -14.06
CA ARG A 32 -5.18 -12.24 -13.70
C ARG A 32 -4.57 -11.13 -12.85
N ALA A 33 -3.69 -11.47 -11.92
CA ALA A 33 -2.98 -10.53 -11.08
C ALA A 33 -2.09 -9.60 -11.93
N ALA A 34 -1.34 -10.15 -12.87
CA ALA A 34 -0.48 -9.35 -13.75
C ALA A 34 -1.30 -8.39 -14.62
N ALA A 35 -2.42 -8.85 -15.18
CA ALA A 35 -3.32 -8.02 -15.97
C ALA A 35 -3.92 -6.88 -15.14
N PHE A 36 -4.33 -7.19 -13.91
CA PHE A 36 -4.86 -6.21 -12.97
C PHE A 36 -3.83 -5.14 -12.63
N ILE A 37 -2.61 -5.54 -12.28
CA ILE A 37 -1.53 -4.61 -11.94
C ILE A 37 -1.14 -3.75 -13.15
N LEU A 38 -1.07 -4.32 -14.35
CA LEU A 38 -0.76 -3.55 -15.56
C LEU A 38 -1.81 -2.46 -15.80
N ASP A 39 -3.09 -2.80 -15.66
CA ASP A 39 -4.17 -1.84 -15.79
C ASP A 39 -4.03 -0.72 -14.74
N ARG A 40 -3.74 -1.07 -13.49
CA ARG A 40 -3.54 -0.10 -12.42
C ARG A 40 -2.34 0.82 -12.68
N LEU A 41 -1.24 0.30 -13.18
CA LEU A 41 -0.06 1.09 -13.50
C LEU A 41 -0.31 2.08 -14.64
N ARG A 42 -1.19 1.74 -15.58
CA ARG A 42 -1.57 2.62 -16.69
C ARG A 42 -2.50 3.74 -16.26
N GLN A 43 -3.20 3.58 -15.16
CA GLN A 43 -4.07 4.63 -14.62
C GLN A 43 -3.25 5.60 -13.76
N SER A 44 -3.55 6.87 -13.86
CA SER A 44 -2.79 7.92 -13.17
C SER A 44 -3.29 8.27 -11.78
N SER A 45 -4.42 7.68 -11.34
CA SER A 45 -5.03 8.03 -10.04
C SER A 45 -4.25 7.48 -8.85
N GLY A 46 -3.91 6.18 -8.87
CA GLY A 46 -3.12 5.54 -7.81
C GLY A 46 -1.62 5.61 -8.05
N ARG A 47 -0.87 5.34 -7.01
CA ARG A 47 0.60 5.28 -7.06
C ARG A 47 1.07 4.00 -6.40
N TYR A 48 1.89 3.23 -7.13
CA TYR A 48 2.63 2.12 -6.57
C TYR A 48 4.08 2.53 -6.34
N PHE A 49 4.64 2.14 -5.23
CA PHE A 49 6.05 2.33 -4.90
C PHE A 49 6.68 0.97 -4.60
N LEU A 50 7.91 0.79 -5.05
CA LEU A 50 8.68 -0.43 -4.83
C LEU A 50 9.92 -0.12 -4.00
N ALA A 51 10.17 -0.98 -3.00
CA ALA A 51 11.44 -1.00 -2.28
C ALA A 51 12.34 -2.03 -2.95
N TRP A 52 13.58 -1.65 -3.21
CA TRP A 52 14.56 -2.44 -3.95
C TRP A 52 15.78 -2.78 -3.12
N ASN A 53 16.28 -4.00 -3.30
CA ASN A 53 17.60 -4.43 -2.86
C ASN A 53 18.35 -4.90 -4.11
N GLY A 54 19.21 -4.02 -4.65
CA GLY A 54 19.84 -4.27 -5.95
C GLY A 54 18.79 -4.36 -7.05
N ARG A 55 18.66 -5.52 -7.67
CA ARG A 55 17.72 -5.77 -8.78
C ARG A 55 16.39 -6.39 -8.32
N ASP A 56 16.31 -6.78 -7.06
CA ASP A 56 15.14 -7.48 -6.53
C ASP A 56 14.23 -6.51 -5.80
N ALA A 57 12.97 -6.49 -6.15
CA ALA A 57 11.97 -5.78 -5.37
C ALA A 57 11.64 -6.58 -4.11
N ILE A 58 11.75 -5.94 -2.96
CA ILE A 58 11.58 -6.58 -1.65
C ILE A 58 10.34 -6.12 -0.90
N GLY A 59 9.61 -5.17 -1.44
CA GLY A 59 8.35 -4.69 -0.86
C GLY A 59 7.66 -3.72 -1.78
N PHE A 60 6.37 -3.53 -1.57
CA PHE A 60 5.60 -2.52 -2.30
C PHE A 60 4.56 -1.87 -1.41
N MET A 61 4.11 -0.70 -1.81
CA MET A 61 2.92 -0.06 -1.28
C MET A 61 2.10 0.56 -2.39
N HIS A 62 0.80 0.68 -2.14
CA HIS A 62 -0.15 1.30 -3.07
C HIS A 62 -0.87 2.44 -2.36
N LEU A 63 -0.80 3.63 -2.92
CA LEU A 63 -1.48 4.83 -2.43
C LEU A 63 -2.57 5.25 -3.41
N MET A 64 -3.77 5.50 -2.88
CA MET A 64 -4.91 6.00 -3.66
C MET A 64 -5.25 7.42 -3.23
N PRO A 65 -5.48 8.36 -4.16
CA PRO A 65 -5.91 9.69 -3.80
C PRO A 65 -7.38 9.69 -3.36
N SER A 66 -7.69 10.52 -2.40
CA SER A 66 -9.05 10.78 -1.95
C SER A 66 -9.16 12.23 -1.47
N THR A 67 -10.31 12.62 -0.97
CA THR A 67 -10.56 13.97 -0.49
C THR A 67 -11.25 13.94 0.86
N ASN A 68 -10.75 14.74 1.79
CA ASN A 68 -11.52 15.09 2.98
C ASN A 68 -12.37 16.31 2.63
N THR A 69 -13.64 16.07 2.31
CA THR A 69 -14.53 17.13 1.85
C THR A 69 -14.89 18.13 2.95
N LEU A 70 -14.90 17.71 4.21
CA LEU A 70 -15.15 18.61 5.33
C LEU A 70 -14.00 19.63 5.51
N ALA A 71 -12.77 19.19 5.32
CA ALA A 71 -11.59 20.05 5.39
C ALA A 71 -11.25 20.72 4.05
N MET A 72 -11.91 20.32 2.96
CA MET A 72 -11.61 20.76 1.59
C MET A 72 -10.15 20.52 1.21
N ARG A 73 -9.62 19.35 1.59
CA ARG A 73 -8.20 19.01 1.38
C ARG A 73 -8.02 17.61 0.81
N PRO A 74 -6.99 17.40 -0.01
CA PRO A 74 -6.63 16.08 -0.49
C PRO A 74 -6.10 15.23 0.66
N ILE A 75 -6.32 13.91 0.56
CA ILE A 75 -5.73 12.89 1.42
C ILE A 75 -5.23 11.74 0.57
N TRP A 76 -4.38 10.90 1.14
CA TRP A 76 -3.96 9.64 0.52
C TRP A 76 -4.39 8.46 1.38
N LEU A 77 -4.93 7.43 0.72
CA LEU A 77 -5.26 6.16 1.34
C LEU A 77 -4.13 5.18 1.02
N LEU A 78 -3.50 4.64 2.05
CA LEU A 78 -2.56 3.54 1.87
C LEU A 78 -3.36 2.25 1.86
N GLU A 79 -3.62 1.73 0.66
CA GLU A 79 -4.48 0.57 0.44
C GLU A 79 -3.74 -0.75 0.66
N ASP A 80 -2.50 -0.84 0.21
CA ASP A 80 -1.72 -2.05 0.25
C ASP A 80 -0.29 -1.76 0.72
N LEU A 81 0.24 -2.62 1.58
CA LEU A 81 1.62 -2.60 2.04
C LEU A 81 2.08 -4.03 2.27
N TYR A 82 3.12 -4.43 1.59
CA TYR A 82 3.67 -5.78 1.70
C TYR A 82 5.19 -5.77 1.64
N VAL A 83 5.80 -6.57 2.49
CA VAL A 83 7.25 -6.81 2.48
C VAL A 83 7.48 -8.31 2.28
N ASP A 84 8.34 -8.62 1.31
CA ASP A 84 8.75 -9.99 1.03
C ASP A 84 9.24 -10.68 2.32
N VAL A 85 8.88 -11.95 2.50
CA VAL A 85 9.25 -12.72 3.69
C VAL A 85 10.75 -12.65 3.96
N SER A 86 11.57 -12.74 2.90
CA SER A 86 13.03 -12.71 3.00
C SER A 86 13.60 -11.37 3.50
N ALA A 87 12.82 -10.30 3.42
CA ALA A 87 13.25 -8.95 3.78
C ALA A 87 12.58 -8.40 5.06
N ARG A 88 11.79 -9.22 5.74
CA ARG A 88 11.12 -8.80 6.99
C ARG A 88 12.11 -8.61 8.13
N GLY A 89 11.73 -7.75 9.09
CA GLY A 89 12.58 -7.44 10.24
C GLY A 89 13.78 -6.56 9.93
N GLN A 90 13.87 -6.00 8.72
CA GLN A 90 14.97 -5.15 8.26
C GLN A 90 14.57 -3.68 8.07
N GLY A 91 13.41 -3.29 8.55
CA GLY A 91 12.94 -1.90 8.47
C GLY A 91 12.33 -1.48 7.14
N VAL A 92 12.05 -2.42 6.23
CA VAL A 92 11.50 -2.11 4.90
C VAL A 92 10.12 -1.48 4.99
N ALA A 93 9.23 -2.01 5.84
CA ALA A 93 7.90 -1.44 6.05
C ALA A 93 7.97 -0.01 6.58
N THR A 94 8.84 0.24 7.56
CA THR A 94 9.07 1.58 8.10
C THR A 94 9.58 2.54 7.03
N ALA A 95 10.51 2.09 6.19
CA ALA A 95 11.03 2.90 5.09
C ALA A 95 9.94 3.24 4.05
N LEU A 96 9.10 2.27 3.69
CA LEU A 96 7.96 2.50 2.79
C LEU A 96 6.97 3.52 3.38
N LEU A 97 6.62 3.37 4.66
CA LEU A 97 5.71 4.30 5.34
C LEU A 97 6.28 5.71 5.43
N SER A 98 7.58 5.84 5.72
CA SER A 98 8.24 7.15 5.73
C SER A 98 8.25 7.80 4.34
N HIS A 99 8.45 6.99 3.30
CA HIS A 99 8.37 7.46 1.92
C HIS A 99 6.94 7.92 1.56
N ALA A 100 5.92 7.16 2.00
CA ALA A 100 4.52 7.54 1.80
C ALA A 100 4.21 8.90 2.46
N GLU A 101 4.69 9.11 3.67
CA GLU A 101 4.50 10.38 4.38
C GLU A 101 5.14 11.54 3.63
N ALA A 102 6.39 11.40 3.20
CA ALA A 102 7.09 12.43 2.43
C ALA A 102 6.38 12.72 1.11
N PHE A 103 5.93 11.69 0.40
CA PHE A 103 5.15 11.84 -0.82
C PHE A 103 3.84 12.58 -0.56
N ALA A 104 3.07 12.16 0.43
CA ALA A 104 1.79 12.81 0.76
C ALA A 104 1.98 14.30 1.10
N ARG A 105 3.01 14.62 1.89
CA ARG A 105 3.36 16.02 2.20
C ARG A 105 3.69 16.82 0.94
N SER A 106 4.43 16.24 0.02
CA SER A 106 4.80 16.92 -1.24
C SER A 106 3.60 17.26 -2.12
N THR A 107 2.49 16.54 -1.97
CA THR A 107 1.24 16.79 -2.70
C THR A 107 0.27 17.72 -1.97
N GLY A 108 0.62 18.23 -0.80
CA GLY A 108 -0.24 19.06 0.02
C GLY A 108 -1.35 18.32 0.73
N ALA A 109 -1.25 17.02 0.85
CA ALA A 109 -2.26 16.21 1.52
C ALA A 109 -2.33 16.51 3.02
N GLU A 110 -3.54 16.46 3.56
CA GLU A 110 -3.78 16.65 4.99
C GLU A 110 -3.32 15.46 5.83
N ARG A 111 -3.50 14.25 5.30
CA ARG A 111 -3.18 13.03 6.04
C ARG A 111 -3.00 11.81 5.13
N LEU A 112 -2.41 10.79 5.70
CA LEU A 112 -2.45 9.41 5.23
C LEU A 112 -3.45 8.64 6.10
N THR A 113 -4.27 7.82 5.48
CA THR A 113 -5.19 6.90 6.16
C THR A 113 -4.85 5.47 5.74
N LEU A 114 -4.87 4.55 6.68
CA LEU A 114 -4.65 3.13 6.41
C LEU A 114 -5.56 2.27 7.30
N ALA A 115 -5.72 1.03 6.92
CA ALA A 115 -6.43 0.02 7.69
C ALA A 115 -5.56 -1.23 7.81
N THR A 116 -5.75 -1.98 8.89
CA THR A 116 -5.11 -3.26 9.10
C THR A 116 -6.04 -4.19 9.87
N ALA A 117 -5.78 -5.49 9.81
CA ALA A 117 -6.57 -6.46 10.56
C ALA A 117 -6.39 -6.28 12.06
N HIS A 118 -7.45 -6.55 12.82
CA HIS A 118 -7.43 -6.41 14.28
C HIS A 118 -6.36 -7.26 14.97
N ASP A 119 -5.99 -8.38 14.38
CA ASP A 119 -5.00 -9.32 14.91
C ASP A 119 -3.58 -9.09 14.38
N ASN A 120 -3.39 -8.14 13.47
CA ASN A 120 -2.07 -7.78 12.96
C ASN A 120 -1.36 -6.82 13.93
N LEU A 121 -0.93 -7.35 15.07
CA LEU A 121 -0.32 -6.56 16.13
C LEU A 121 1.04 -5.99 15.72
N ALA A 122 1.79 -6.71 14.91
CA ALA A 122 3.09 -6.25 14.42
C ALA A 122 2.95 -4.96 13.58
N ALA A 123 2.00 -4.93 12.66
CA ALA A 123 1.71 -3.73 11.87
C ALA A 123 1.24 -2.57 12.73
N GLN A 124 0.32 -2.83 13.66
CA GLN A 124 -0.19 -1.80 14.57
C GLN A 124 0.92 -1.17 15.42
N HIS A 125 1.88 -1.99 15.87
CA HIS A 125 3.03 -1.49 16.61
C HIS A 125 3.87 -0.51 15.78
N ILE A 126 4.13 -0.85 14.51
CA ILE A 126 4.86 0.02 13.59
C ILE A 126 4.11 1.34 13.38
N TYR A 127 2.80 1.28 13.13
CA TYR A 127 1.99 2.47 12.89
C TYR A 127 2.01 3.42 14.09
N LYS A 128 1.80 2.91 15.28
CA LYS A 128 1.84 3.71 16.52
C LYS A 128 3.21 4.36 16.71
N LYS A 129 4.28 3.60 16.47
CA LYS A 129 5.65 4.11 16.59
C LYS A 129 5.93 5.24 15.62
N LEU A 130 5.31 5.22 14.43
CA LEU A 130 5.45 6.26 13.42
C LEU A 130 4.48 7.44 13.59
N GLY A 131 3.65 7.43 14.65
CA GLY A 131 2.75 8.54 14.94
C GLY A 131 1.35 8.41 14.35
N TYR A 132 1.00 7.25 13.79
CA TYR A 132 -0.38 7.00 13.38
C TYR A 132 -1.27 6.84 14.60
N VAL A 133 -2.45 7.45 14.55
CA VAL A 133 -3.44 7.42 15.62
C VAL A 133 -4.63 6.61 15.16
N ARG A 134 -5.08 5.67 16.01
CA ARG A 134 -6.27 4.87 15.73
C ARG A 134 -7.50 5.77 15.67
N GLU A 135 -8.30 5.59 14.62
CA GLU A 135 -9.60 6.26 14.47
C GLU A 135 -10.69 5.44 15.15
N ASP A 136 -11.33 6.00 16.17
CA ASP A 136 -12.37 5.32 16.94
C ASP A 136 -13.76 5.99 16.82
N HIS A 137 -13.86 7.08 16.05
CA HIS A 137 -15.11 7.84 15.94
C HIS A 137 -16.04 7.34 14.84
N PHE A 138 -15.54 6.56 13.87
CA PHE A 138 -16.31 6.12 12.73
C PHE A 138 -16.27 4.61 12.62
N LEU A 139 -17.43 4.02 12.28
CA LEU A 139 -17.55 2.62 11.90
C LEU A 139 -17.69 2.54 10.38
N TYR A 140 -17.08 1.54 9.79
CA TYR A 140 -17.21 1.28 8.35
C TYR A 140 -18.26 0.21 8.13
N PHE A 141 -19.15 0.45 7.17
CA PHE A 141 -20.17 -0.49 6.72
C PHE A 141 -19.96 -0.75 5.24
N HIS A 142 -20.06 -1.99 4.83
CA HIS A 142 -20.06 -2.33 3.41
C HIS A 142 -21.22 -3.25 3.09
N ARG A 143 -21.70 -3.18 1.86
CA ARG A 143 -22.70 -4.07 1.33
C ARG A 143 -22.15 -4.72 0.07
N LEU A 144 -22.07 -6.05 0.06
CA LEU A 144 -21.69 -6.78 -1.13
C LEU A 144 -22.74 -6.57 -2.21
N LEU A 145 -22.27 -6.24 -3.40
CA LEU A 145 -23.14 -6.08 -4.55
C LEU A 145 -23.00 -7.32 -5.42
N GLU A 146 -24.12 -7.98 -5.66
CA GLU A 146 -24.15 -9.14 -6.54
C GLU A 146 -23.81 -8.73 -7.96
N PRO A 147 -23.01 -9.56 -8.68
CA PRO A 147 -22.68 -9.28 -10.06
C PRO A 147 -23.87 -9.41 -11.00
#